data_d0b9dd4543e4e19bc1137f20366461a7
#
_entry.id   d0b9dd4543e4e19bc1137f20366461a7
#
_cell.length_a   1.000
_cell.length_b   1.000
_cell.length_c   1.000
_cell.angle_alpha   90.00
_cell.angle_beta   90.00
_cell.angle_gamma   90.00
#
_symmetry.space_group_name_H-M   'P 1'
#
loop_
_entity.id
_entity.type
_entity.pdbx_description
1 polymer ?
#
loop_
_entity_poly.entity_id
_entity_poly.type
_entity_poly.pdbx_seq_one_letter_code
_entity_poly.pdbx_strand_id
1 'polypeptide(L)'
;MIVPPSGVRVWLATGATDMRRGMNSLALQVQEALHRDPHAGDLYVFRGKRGDLLKILWHDGLGMSLYAKRLERGRFIWPSPADGVVPISAAQLGYMLEGIDWRHPQRTWRPEMVG
;
A
#
# COMPACT_ATOMS: atom_id res chain seq x y z
N MET A 1 -4.83 6.03 10.52
CA MET A 1 -4.86 4.58 10.27
C MET A 1 -4.18 3.85 11.41
N ILE A 2 -4.77 2.78 11.87
CA ILE A 2 -4.18 1.96 12.92
C ILE A 2 -3.02 1.15 12.34
N VAL A 3 -1.92 1.06 13.10
CA VAL A 3 -0.76 0.28 12.68
C VAL A 3 -1.14 -1.21 12.61
N PRO A 4 -0.93 -1.89 11.48
CA PRO A 4 -1.27 -3.31 11.38
C PRO A 4 -0.40 -4.17 12.29
N PRO A 5 -0.93 -5.31 12.74
CA PRO A 5 -0.15 -6.24 13.56
C PRO A 5 1.09 -6.75 12.83
N SER A 6 2.05 -7.21 13.59
CA SER A 6 3.25 -7.87 13.08
C SER A 6 2.87 -9.08 12.22
N GLY A 7 3.56 -9.28 11.11
CA GLY A 7 3.32 -10.40 10.20
C GLY A 7 2.27 -10.17 9.13
N VAL A 8 1.57 -9.04 9.17
CA VAL A 8 0.63 -8.67 8.11
C VAL A 8 1.40 -8.24 6.86
N ARG A 9 0.99 -8.78 5.71
CA ARG A 9 1.57 -8.40 4.42
C ARG A 9 0.86 -7.21 3.83
N VAL A 10 1.61 -6.41 3.09
CA VAL A 10 1.10 -5.27 2.35
C VAL A 10 1.36 -5.49 0.87
N TRP A 11 0.32 -5.35 0.07
CA TRP A 11 0.38 -5.55 -1.37
C TRP A 11 0.08 -4.24 -2.09
N LEU A 12 0.98 -3.82 -2.98
CA LEU A 12 0.74 -2.68 -3.86
C LEU A 12 0.16 -3.15 -5.17
N ALA A 13 -1.04 -2.69 -5.49
CA ALA A 13 -1.61 -2.85 -6.82
C ALA A 13 -1.09 -1.70 -7.69
N THR A 14 -0.11 -1.99 -8.54
CA THR A 14 0.70 -0.96 -9.22
C THR A 14 -0.01 -0.29 -10.39
N GLY A 15 -0.99 -0.96 -11.00
CA GLY A 15 -1.82 -0.36 -12.04
C GLY A 15 -2.79 0.66 -11.48
N ALA A 16 -3.22 1.62 -12.32
CA ALA A 16 -4.17 2.62 -11.90
C ALA A 16 -5.54 1.99 -11.59
N THR A 17 -6.12 2.39 -10.46
CA THR A 17 -7.46 1.97 -10.02
C THR A 17 -8.38 3.19 -10.02
N ASP A 18 -9.65 2.98 -10.36
CA ASP A 18 -10.66 4.02 -10.25
C ASP A 18 -10.88 4.36 -8.76
N MET A 19 -10.45 5.55 -8.36
CA MET A 19 -10.49 5.97 -6.96
C MET A 19 -11.90 6.29 -6.45
N ARG A 20 -12.93 6.19 -7.29
CA ARG A 20 -14.34 6.28 -6.86
C ARG A 20 -14.83 4.98 -6.23
N ARG A 21 -14.10 3.87 -6.41
CA ARG A 21 -14.48 2.58 -5.85
C ARG A 21 -14.42 2.58 -4.34
N GLY A 22 -15.44 1.98 -3.72
CA GLY A 22 -15.49 1.78 -2.28
C GLY A 22 -15.07 0.39 -1.84
N MET A 23 -15.37 0.05 -0.59
CA MET A 23 -14.94 -1.21 0.03
C MET A 23 -15.31 -2.44 -0.76
N ASN A 24 -16.60 -2.58 -1.14
CA ASN A 24 -17.07 -3.78 -1.83
C ASN A 24 -16.43 -3.94 -3.19
N SER A 25 -16.36 -2.86 -3.94
CA SER A 25 -15.77 -2.86 -5.28
C SER A 25 -14.28 -3.16 -5.25
N LEU A 26 -13.54 -2.60 -4.29
CA LEU A 26 -12.12 -2.88 -4.12
C LEU A 26 -11.88 -4.30 -3.62
N ALA A 27 -12.71 -4.82 -2.72
CA ALA A 27 -12.63 -6.21 -2.30
C ALA A 27 -12.82 -7.18 -3.48
N LEU A 28 -13.77 -6.88 -4.35
CA LEU A 28 -13.99 -7.66 -5.56
C LEU A 28 -12.76 -7.60 -6.49
N GLN A 29 -12.15 -6.43 -6.62
CA GLN A 29 -10.94 -6.26 -7.40
C GLN A 29 -9.77 -7.11 -6.85
N VAL A 30 -9.64 -7.21 -5.52
CA VAL A 30 -8.64 -8.08 -4.90
C VAL A 30 -8.86 -9.53 -5.32
N GLN A 31 -10.11 -10.00 -5.30
CA GLN A 31 -10.43 -11.37 -5.69
C GLN A 31 -10.20 -11.61 -7.18
N GLU A 32 -10.73 -10.76 -8.04
CA GLU A 32 -10.76 -10.99 -9.48
C GLU A 32 -9.48 -10.61 -10.19
N ALA A 33 -8.87 -9.49 -9.82
CA ALA A 33 -7.67 -8.98 -10.49
C ALA A 33 -6.39 -9.42 -9.80
N LEU A 34 -6.36 -9.48 -8.49
CA LEU A 34 -5.16 -9.85 -7.73
C LEU A 34 -5.14 -11.32 -7.32
N HIS A 35 -6.27 -12.03 -7.48
CA HIS A 35 -6.43 -13.44 -7.14
C HIS A 35 -6.06 -13.75 -5.68
N ARG A 36 -6.47 -12.86 -4.77
CA ARG A 36 -6.24 -12.99 -3.34
C ARG A 36 -7.54 -12.87 -2.57
N ASP A 37 -7.50 -13.25 -1.30
CA ASP A 37 -8.65 -13.13 -0.41
C ASP A 37 -8.58 -11.80 0.35
N PRO A 38 -9.52 -10.86 0.09
CA PRO A 38 -9.52 -9.57 0.77
C PRO A 38 -9.85 -9.67 2.26
N HIS A 39 -10.33 -10.81 2.75
CA HIS A 39 -10.67 -11.04 4.16
C HIS A 39 -9.58 -11.72 4.95
N ALA A 40 -8.44 -12.06 4.32
CA ALA A 40 -7.37 -12.84 4.96
C ALA A 40 -6.45 -12.02 5.87
N GLY A 41 -6.67 -10.72 6.02
CA GLY A 41 -5.91 -9.89 6.94
C GLY A 41 -4.77 -9.10 6.33
N ASP A 42 -4.48 -9.28 5.05
CA ASP A 42 -3.48 -8.50 4.35
C ASP A 42 -4.01 -7.11 3.98
N LEU A 43 -3.10 -6.14 3.86
CA LEU A 43 -3.43 -4.82 3.36
C LEU A 43 -3.24 -4.76 1.84
N TYR A 44 -4.16 -4.06 1.17
CA TYR A 44 -4.08 -3.83 -0.26
C TYR A 44 -4.08 -2.33 -0.53
N VAL A 45 -3.03 -1.84 -1.18
CA VAL A 45 -2.84 -0.43 -1.52
C VAL A 45 -3.14 -0.23 -2.99
N PHE A 46 -4.13 0.61 -3.28
CA PHE A 46 -4.56 0.93 -4.64
C PHE A 46 -4.09 2.32 -5.03
N ARG A 47 -3.67 2.45 -6.26
CA ARG A 47 -3.12 3.67 -6.81
C ARG A 47 -4.14 4.41 -7.65
N GLY A 48 -4.29 5.72 -7.42
CA GLY A 48 -5.00 6.61 -8.33
C GLY A 48 -4.15 6.93 -9.57
N LYS A 49 -4.81 7.34 -10.64
CA LYS A 49 -4.17 7.61 -11.94
C LYS A 49 -3.04 8.63 -11.86
N ARG A 50 -3.23 9.68 -11.05
CA ARG A 50 -2.22 10.75 -10.89
C ARG A 50 -1.07 10.37 -9.96
N GLY A 51 -1.21 9.30 -9.18
CA GLY A 51 -0.21 8.86 -8.23
C GLY A 51 -0.17 9.62 -6.91
N ASP A 52 -1.01 10.62 -6.70
CA ASP A 52 -1.07 11.44 -5.49
C ASP A 52 -2.12 10.98 -4.49
N LEU A 53 -3.01 10.07 -4.90
CA LEU A 53 -4.07 9.51 -4.08
C LEU A 53 -3.90 8.01 -3.98
N LEU A 54 -3.95 7.46 -2.77
CA LEU A 54 -4.00 6.04 -2.54
C LEU A 54 -5.20 5.68 -1.66
N LYS A 55 -5.64 4.43 -1.80
CA LYS A 55 -6.60 3.84 -0.89
C LYS A 55 -6.04 2.54 -0.37
N ILE A 56 -6.27 2.25 0.90
CA ILE A 56 -5.85 1.01 1.55
C ILE A 56 -7.08 0.27 2.04
N LEU A 57 -7.23 -0.97 1.58
CA LEU A 57 -8.28 -1.88 2.02
C LEU A 57 -7.69 -2.88 2.99
N TRP A 58 -8.32 -3.06 4.14
CA TRP A 58 -7.84 -3.97 5.17
C TRP A 58 -8.98 -4.57 5.98
N HIS A 59 -9.00 -5.88 6.08
CA HIS A 59 -9.89 -6.60 6.98
C HIS A 59 -9.11 -7.08 8.20
N ASP A 60 -9.47 -6.57 9.37
CA ASP A 60 -8.73 -6.78 10.63
C ASP A 60 -9.19 -7.98 11.45
N GLY A 61 -10.08 -8.81 10.89
CA GLY A 61 -10.70 -9.92 11.57
C GLY A 61 -12.09 -9.59 12.15
N LEU A 62 -12.41 -8.32 12.29
CA LEU A 62 -13.70 -7.83 12.79
C LEU A 62 -14.51 -7.15 11.70
N GLY A 63 -13.85 -6.42 10.83
CA GLY A 63 -14.53 -5.67 9.78
C GLY A 63 -13.54 -5.18 8.73
N MET A 64 -14.11 -4.68 7.64
CA MET A 64 -13.36 -4.10 6.54
C MET A 64 -13.16 -2.60 6.78
N SER A 65 -11.94 -2.14 6.62
CA SER A 65 -11.57 -0.73 6.70
C SER A 65 -11.10 -0.23 5.36
N LEU A 66 -11.43 1.01 5.04
CA LEU A 66 -10.93 1.69 3.85
C LEU A 66 -10.35 3.02 4.28
N TYR A 67 -9.06 3.20 3.98
CA TYR A 67 -8.32 4.41 4.26
C TYR A 67 -7.95 5.08 2.94
N ALA A 68 -8.06 6.39 2.87
CA ALA A 68 -7.66 7.15 1.69
C ALA A 68 -6.75 8.29 2.10
N LYS A 69 -5.68 8.50 1.33
CA LYS A 69 -4.77 9.63 1.55
C LYS A 69 -4.39 10.25 0.23
N ARG A 70 -4.53 11.57 0.16
CA ARG A 70 -4.04 12.39 -0.96
C ARG A 70 -2.93 13.30 -0.46
N LEU A 71 -1.80 13.28 -1.17
CA LEU A 71 -0.72 14.24 -0.90
C LEU A 71 -1.14 15.62 -1.42
N GLU A 72 -0.92 16.65 -0.63
CA GLU A 72 -1.16 18.02 -1.07
C GLU A 72 -0.17 18.45 -2.15
N ARG A 73 1.03 17.90 -2.11
CA ARG A 73 2.11 18.16 -3.08
C ARG A 73 2.78 16.86 -3.46
N GLY A 74 3.13 16.76 -4.73
CA GLY A 74 3.87 15.62 -5.23
C GLY A 74 3.03 14.37 -5.38
N ARG A 75 3.71 13.26 -5.48
CA ARG A 75 3.12 11.95 -5.68
C ARG A 75 3.80 10.92 -4.79
N PHE A 76 3.06 9.88 -4.44
CA PHE A 76 3.67 8.69 -3.87
C PHE A 76 4.60 8.04 -4.89
N ILE A 77 5.55 7.27 -4.41
CA ILE A 77 6.43 6.51 -5.29
C ILE A 77 5.80 5.15 -5.54
N TRP A 78 5.56 4.85 -6.80
CA TRP A 78 4.92 3.62 -7.24
C TRP A 78 5.89 2.78 -8.07
N PRO A 79 5.85 1.44 -7.91
CA PRO A 79 6.51 0.54 -8.87
C PRO A 79 5.89 0.69 -10.26
N SER A 80 6.57 0.17 -11.27
CA SER A 80 6.02 0.15 -12.63
C SER A 80 4.72 -0.66 -12.68
N PRO A 81 3.70 -0.19 -13.43
CA PRO A 81 2.49 -1.00 -13.65
C PRO A 81 2.78 -2.39 -14.19
N ALA A 82 3.87 -2.56 -14.93
CA ALA A 82 4.29 -3.86 -15.44
C ALA A 82 4.67 -4.85 -14.33
N ASP A 83 4.99 -4.37 -13.12
CA ASP A 83 5.34 -5.24 -12.00
C ASP A 83 4.13 -5.93 -11.37
N GLY A 84 2.92 -5.50 -11.72
CA GLY A 84 1.69 -6.11 -11.22
C GLY A 84 1.45 -5.82 -9.74
N VAL A 85 1.38 -6.87 -8.94
CA VAL A 85 1.18 -6.77 -7.49
C VAL A 85 2.53 -6.94 -6.80
N VAL A 86 2.92 -5.95 -6.01
CA VAL A 86 4.24 -5.92 -5.35
C VAL A 86 4.07 -5.98 -3.84
N PRO A 87 4.71 -6.95 -3.16
CA PRO A 87 4.69 -6.96 -1.69
C PRO A 87 5.67 -5.94 -1.11
N ILE A 88 5.25 -5.28 -0.05
CA ILE A 88 6.13 -4.41 0.74
C ILE A 88 5.95 -4.70 2.22
N SER A 89 6.90 -4.26 3.03
CA SER A 89 6.79 -4.39 4.48
C SER A 89 5.88 -3.32 5.08
N ALA A 90 5.41 -3.54 6.31
CA ALA A 90 4.66 -2.52 7.04
C ALA A 90 5.51 -1.25 7.25
N ALA A 91 6.81 -1.39 7.48
CA ALA A 91 7.72 -0.25 7.62
C ALA A 91 7.81 0.54 6.30
N GLN A 92 7.92 -0.13 5.17
CA GLN A 92 7.91 0.52 3.86
C GLN A 92 6.60 1.26 3.60
N LEU A 93 5.47 0.70 4.00
CA LEU A 93 4.19 1.39 3.89
C LEU A 93 4.19 2.68 4.73
N GLY A 94 4.75 2.63 5.93
CA GLY A 94 4.88 3.82 6.78
C GLY A 94 5.65 4.94 6.08
N TYR A 95 6.79 4.64 5.47
CA TYR A 95 7.56 5.62 4.69
C TYR A 95 6.76 6.13 3.48
N MET A 96 6.11 5.23 2.77
CA MET A 96 5.28 5.60 1.62
C MET A 96 4.20 6.61 2.01
N LEU A 97 3.51 6.37 3.12
CA LEU A 97 2.45 7.25 3.61
C LEU A 97 2.95 8.64 4.01
N GLU A 98 4.23 8.77 4.33
CA GLU A 98 4.87 10.05 4.62
C GLU A 98 5.42 10.75 3.37
N GLY A 99 5.23 10.17 2.20
CA GLY A 99 5.77 10.72 0.96
C GLY A 99 7.27 10.54 0.80
N ILE A 100 7.86 9.61 1.54
CA ILE A 100 9.29 9.31 1.51
C ILE A 100 9.53 8.17 0.52
N ASP A 101 10.70 8.15 -0.10
CA ASP A 101 11.10 7.02 -0.94
C ASP A 101 11.27 5.76 -0.08
N TRP A 102 10.25 4.92 -0.10
CA TRP A 102 10.19 3.69 0.69
C TRP A 102 11.07 2.57 0.11
N ARG A 103 11.52 2.70 -1.12
CA ARG A 103 12.34 1.67 -1.79
C ARG A 103 13.75 1.64 -1.21
N HIS A 104 14.28 2.81 -0.86
CA HIS A 104 15.65 2.99 -0.38
C HIS A 104 15.69 3.94 0.82
N PRO A 105 15.03 3.59 1.94
CA PRO A 105 15.08 4.42 3.13
C PRO A 105 16.51 4.45 3.66
N GLN A 106 17.03 5.65 3.91
CA GLN A 106 18.37 5.82 4.45
C GLN A 106 18.37 5.63 5.95
N ARG A 107 19.33 4.88 6.43
CA ARG A 107 19.57 4.75 7.88
C ARG A 107 20.36 5.96 8.36
N THR A 108 20.06 6.40 9.57
CA THR A 108 20.82 7.46 10.24
C THR A 108 22.22 6.97 10.63
N TRP A 109 22.39 5.68 10.74
CA TRP A 109 23.65 5.02 11.05
C TRP A 109 23.94 3.96 10.00
N ARG A 110 25.22 3.89 9.58
CA ARG A 110 25.67 2.94 8.55
C ARG A 110 26.63 1.94 9.15
N PRO A 111 26.30 0.64 9.20
CA PRO A 111 27.17 -0.38 9.77
C PRO A 111 28.54 -0.46 9.10
N GLU A 112 28.63 -0.26 7.80
CA GLU A 112 29.87 -0.29 7.04
C GLU A 112 30.83 0.83 7.40
N MET A 113 30.37 1.85 8.07
CA MET A 113 31.17 2.97 8.52
C MET A 113 31.85 2.71 9.85
N VAL A 114 31.56 1.60 10.48
CA VAL A 114 32.09 1.24 11.79
C VAL A 114 33.48 0.63 11.69
N GLY A 115 33.76 0.02 10.59
CA GLY A 115 35.06 -0.61 10.35
C GLY A 115 36.16 0.34 10.00
#